data_e01b5bc172a65726b7f6fd3a26995a1f
#
_entry.id   e01b5bc172a65726b7f6fd3a26995a1f
#
_cell.length_a   1.000
_cell.length_b   1.000
_cell.length_c   1.000
_cell.angle_alpha   90.00
_cell.angle_beta   90.00
_cell.angle_gamma   90.00
#
_symmetry.space_group_name_H-M   'P 1'
#
loop_
_entity.id
_entity.type
_entity.pdbx_description
1 polymer ?
#
loop_
_entity_poly.entity_id
_entity_poly.type
_entity_poly.pdbx_seq_one_letter_code
_entity_poly.pdbx_strand_id
1 'polypeptide(L)'
;MLPMLKYPLLLIALVVASPPAHAVESDVTTLKQLSQEFSDASAAGDAKALDRMLDDRVIFMNESGDIASKKDIVGSASPSPQGVDNALVQTDWDLQLHGNVAVTSFTDNATFHFHEQVTHARFRSTEVWLKEADTWRMISSQTLALPDAPAAIRLPVSALDEYAGSYSAGPDALVKISRLGDALVSSTNHAKPAPLAVEVRDVLFTPSQPRTRRIFERGPDGRITGFLARREGHDIRFRRVG
;
A
#
# COMPACT_ATOMS: atom_id res chain seq x y z
N MET A 1 19.27 -68.96 -30.22
CA MET A 1 19.02 -67.78 -31.01
C MET A 1 17.60 -67.29 -30.65
N LEU A 2 17.48 -66.31 -29.78
CA LEU A 2 16.20 -65.70 -29.42
C LEU A 2 16.00 -64.45 -30.30
N PRO A 3 14.81 -64.18 -30.82
CA PRO A 3 14.57 -62.99 -31.62
C PRO A 3 14.40 -61.75 -30.69
N MET A 4 15.16 -60.68 -30.98
CA MET A 4 14.99 -59.36 -30.35
C MET A 4 13.69 -58.71 -30.83
N LEU A 5 12.76 -58.51 -29.86
CA LEU A 5 11.52 -57.77 -30.07
C LEU A 5 11.85 -56.25 -30.04
N LYS A 6 11.75 -55.57 -31.19
CA LYS A 6 11.94 -54.11 -31.33
C LYS A 6 10.59 -53.44 -30.96
N TYR A 7 10.52 -52.80 -29.80
CA TYR A 7 9.40 -51.91 -29.49
C TYR A 7 9.66 -50.53 -30.09
N PRO A 8 8.74 -49.95 -30.85
CA PRO A 8 8.88 -48.55 -31.27
C PRO A 8 8.58 -47.62 -30.06
N LEU A 9 9.52 -46.72 -29.75
CA LEU A 9 9.30 -45.65 -28.79
C LEU A 9 8.33 -44.64 -29.40
N LEU A 10 7.09 -44.64 -28.90
CA LEU A 10 6.08 -43.65 -29.27
C LEU A 10 6.40 -42.33 -28.49
N LEU A 11 7.04 -41.38 -29.17
CA LEU A 11 7.27 -40.05 -28.65
C LEU A 11 5.93 -39.28 -28.70
N ILE A 12 5.22 -39.19 -27.56
CA ILE A 12 4.06 -38.33 -27.44
C ILE A 12 4.58 -36.90 -27.23
N ALA A 13 4.57 -36.09 -28.28
CA ALA A 13 4.82 -34.67 -28.19
C ALA A 13 3.62 -34.02 -27.50
N LEU A 14 3.82 -33.56 -26.27
CA LEU A 14 2.83 -32.76 -25.55
C LEU A 14 2.82 -31.35 -26.21
N VAL A 15 1.89 -31.11 -27.10
CA VAL A 15 1.66 -29.76 -27.65
C VAL A 15 0.95 -28.95 -26.57
N VAL A 16 1.70 -28.12 -25.88
CA VAL A 16 1.11 -27.08 -25.00
C VAL A 16 0.56 -26.00 -25.94
N ALA A 17 -0.73 -26.07 -26.22
CA ALA A 17 -1.42 -25.06 -27.00
C ALA A 17 -1.46 -23.74 -26.18
N SER A 18 -0.77 -22.72 -26.65
CA SER A 18 -0.94 -21.36 -26.11
C SER A 18 -2.38 -20.88 -26.41
N PRO A 19 -3.07 -20.24 -25.47
CA PRO A 19 -4.41 -19.71 -25.74
C PRO A 19 -4.35 -18.67 -26.88
N PRO A 20 -5.40 -18.56 -27.70
CA PRO A 20 -5.44 -17.57 -28.76
C PRO A 20 -5.42 -16.14 -28.19
N ALA A 21 -4.72 -15.23 -28.86
CA ALA A 21 -4.51 -13.83 -28.40
C ALA A 21 -5.83 -13.11 -28.03
N HIS A 22 -6.92 -13.36 -28.76
CA HIS A 22 -8.24 -12.81 -28.46
C HIS A 22 -8.82 -13.27 -27.11
N ALA A 23 -8.54 -14.52 -26.68
CA ALA A 23 -8.99 -15.01 -25.38
C ALA A 23 -8.24 -14.31 -24.23
N VAL A 24 -6.95 -14.03 -24.41
CA VAL A 24 -6.14 -13.29 -23.44
C VAL A 24 -6.62 -11.85 -23.30
N GLU A 25 -6.92 -11.15 -24.40
CA GLU A 25 -7.42 -9.77 -24.37
C GLU A 25 -8.81 -9.68 -23.73
N SER A 26 -9.68 -10.67 -24.00
CA SER A 26 -10.99 -10.79 -23.35
C SER A 26 -10.85 -11.00 -21.83
N ASP A 27 -9.94 -11.87 -21.38
CA ASP A 27 -9.72 -12.13 -19.97
C ASP A 27 -9.15 -10.89 -19.24
N VAL A 28 -8.22 -10.14 -19.86
CA VAL A 28 -7.70 -8.88 -19.30
C VAL A 28 -8.82 -7.86 -19.09
N THR A 29 -9.70 -7.69 -20.07
CA THR A 29 -10.84 -6.77 -19.98
C THR A 29 -11.81 -7.21 -18.89
N THR A 30 -12.14 -8.50 -18.84
CA THR A 30 -13.03 -9.08 -17.84
C THR A 30 -12.48 -8.90 -16.42
N LEU A 31 -11.20 -9.16 -16.21
CA LEU A 31 -10.56 -9.02 -14.89
C LEU A 31 -10.52 -7.57 -14.40
N LYS A 32 -10.27 -6.61 -15.30
CA LYS A 32 -10.37 -5.18 -14.94
C LYS A 32 -11.78 -4.79 -14.50
N GLN A 33 -12.79 -5.27 -15.21
CA GLN A 33 -14.20 -5.02 -14.87
C GLN A 33 -14.57 -5.67 -13.53
N LEU A 34 -14.21 -6.94 -13.31
CA LEU A 34 -14.50 -7.65 -12.08
C LEU A 34 -13.83 -7.02 -10.87
N SER A 35 -12.59 -6.57 -11.00
CA SER A 35 -11.87 -5.92 -9.90
C SER A 35 -12.48 -4.56 -9.56
N GLN A 36 -12.85 -3.73 -10.55
CA GLN A 36 -13.58 -2.49 -10.28
C GLN A 36 -14.97 -2.78 -9.69
N GLU A 37 -15.70 -3.79 -10.21
CA GLU A 37 -16.99 -4.21 -9.66
C GLU A 37 -16.87 -4.68 -8.21
N PHE A 38 -15.76 -5.33 -7.85
CA PHE A 38 -15.50 -5.72 -6.47
C PHE A 38 -15.30 -4.50 -5.56
N SER A 39 -14.53 -3.50 -6.00
CA SER A 39 -14.36 -2.22 -5.27
C SER A 39 -15.70 -1.48 -5.12
N ASP A 40 -16.49 -1.41 -6.18
CA ASP A 40 -17.80 -0.77 -6.17
C ASP A 40 -18.80 -1.50 -5.23
N ALA A 41 -18.83 -2.83 -5.29
CA ALA A 41 -19.67 -3.65 -4.43
C ALA A 41 -19.26 -3.54 -2.95
N SER A 42 -17.97 -3.48 -2.69
CA SER A 42 -17.45 -3.25 -1.33
C SER A 42 -17.84 -1.87 -0.81
N ALA A 43 -17.73 -0.83 -1.64
CA ALA A 43 -18.15 0.52 -1.29
C ALA A 43 -19.66 0.64 -1.05
N ALA A 44 -20.46 -0.05 -1.86
CA ALA A 44 -21.92 -0.05 -1.76
C ALA A 44 -22.47 -1.00 -0.67
N GLY A 45 -21.65 -1.90 -0.12
CA GLY A 45 -22.09 -2.97 0.78
C GLY A 45 -23.00 -3.98 0.10
N ASP A 46 -22.74 -4.26 -1.21
CA ASP A 46 -23.52 -5.25 -1.99
C ASP A 46 -23.06 -6.67 -1.71
N ALA A 47 -23.60 -7.27 -0.67
CA ALA A 47 -23.33 -8.65 -0.26
C ALA A 47 -23.51 -9.67 -1.39
N LYS A 48 -24.48 -9.48 -2.29
CA LYS A 48 -24.79 -10.42 -3.37
C LYS A 48 -23.72 -10.37 -4.46
N ALA A 49 -23.26 -9.19 -4.82
CA ALA A 49 -22.17 -9.03 -5.79
C ALA A 49 -20.86 -9.60 -5.23
N LEU A 50 -20.53 -9.30 -3.97
CA LEU A 50 -19.36 -9.85 -3.28
C LEU A 50 -19.40 -11.39 -3.22
N ASP A 51 -20.54 -11.99 -2.86
CA ASP A 51 -20.69 -13.46 -2.81
C ASP A 51 -20.40 -14.12 -4.16
N ARG A 52 -20.86 -13.52 -5.26
CA ARG A 52 -20.65 -14.03 -6.62
C ARG A 52 -19.18 -14.03 -7.03
N MET A 53 -18.43 -12.98 -6.66
CA MET A 53 -17.06 -12.76 -7.10
C MET A 53 -16.02 -13.50 -6.27
N LEU A 54 -16.30 -13.82 -5.01
CA LEU A 54 -15.37 -14.47 -4.10
C LEU A 54 -15.42 -15.98 -4.19
N ASP A 55 -14.26 -16.65 -4.18
CA ASP A 55 -14.15 -18.09 -3.93
C ASP A 55 -14.50 -18.40 -2.48
N ASP A 56 -15.02 -19.61 -2.20
CA ASP A 56 -15.42 -20.02 -0.86
C ASP A 56 -14.24 -20.09 0.12
N ARG A 57 -13.01 -20.25 -0.39
CA ARG A 57 -11.76 -20.33 0.39
C ARG A 57 -10.89 -19.10 0.22
N VAL A 58 -11.45 -17.97 -0.17
CA VAL A 58 -10.70 -16.73 -0.35
C VAL A 58 -9.93 -16.36 0.91
N ILE A 59 -8.69 -15.89 0.73
CA ILE A 59 -7.89 -15.26 1.78
C ILE A 59 -7.90 -13.77 1.49
N PHE A 60 -8.66 -13.01 2.26
CA PHE A 60 -8.76 -11.56 2.12
C PHE A 60 -8.08 -10.88 3.30
N MET A 61 -7.12 -10.00 3.00
CA MET A 61 -6.44 -9.16 4.00
C MET A 61 -6.80 -7.70 3.75
N ASN A 62 -7.39 -7.04 4.75
CA ASN A 62 -7.70 -5.62 4.68
C ASN A 62 -6.46 -4.75 4.93
N GLU A 63 -6.63 -3.41 4.83
CA GLU A 63 -5.56 -2.42 5.02
C GLU A 63 -5.00 -2.36 6.45
N SER A 64 -5.70 -2.91 7.42
CA SER A 64 -5.27 -3.03 8.83
C SER A 64 -4.50 -4.32 9.11
N GLY A 65 -4.48 -5.25 8.14
CA GLY A 65 -3.84 -6.56 8.27
C GLY A 65 -4.75 -7.66 8.83
N ASP A 66 -6.05 -7.39 9.00
CA ASP A 66 -7.00 -8.39 9.44
C ASP A 66 -7.34 -9.35 8.30
N ILE A 67 -7.44 -10.62 8.60
CA ILE A 67 -7.83 -11.66 7.65
C ILE A 67 -9.33 -11.91 7.78
N ALA A 68 -10.02 -11.89 6.65
CA ALA A 68 -11.44 -12.19 6.56
C ALA A 68 -11.72 -13.35 5.59
N SER A 69 -12.67 -14.19 5.92
CA SER A 69 -13.23 -15.21 5.03
C SER A 69 -14.34 -14.61 4.16
N LYS A 70 -14.74 -15.31 3.11
CA LYS A 70 -15.93 -14.95 2.31
C LYS A 70 -17.17 -14.70 3.19
N LYS A 71 -17.39 -15.58 4.18
CA LYS A 71 -18.52 -15.46 5.11
C LYS A 71 -18.46 -14.13 5.90
N ASP A 72 -17.27 -13.74 6.34
CA ASP A 72 -17.09 -12.50 7.11
C ASP A 72 -17.34 -11.27 6.22
N ILE A 73 -16.79 -11.27 4.99
CA ILE A 73 -16.94 -10.18 4.03
C ILE A 73 -18.42 -10.02 3.65
N VAL A 74 -19.06 -11.09 3.20
CA VAL A 74 -20.47 -11.07 2.77
C VAL A 74 -21.41 -10.79 3.95
N GLY A 75 -21.10 -11.35 5.12
CA GLY A 75 -21.91 -11.18 6.31
C GLY A 75 -21.85 -9.78 6.94
N SER A 76 -20.75 -9.06 6.73
CA SER A 76 -20.60 -7.67 7.21
C SER A 76 -21.03 -6.61 6.19
N ALA A 77 -21.21 -7.01 4.92
CA ALA A 77 -21.60 -6.09 3.85
C ALA A 77 -23.01 -5.54 4.11
N SER A 78 -23.12 -4.23 4.17
CA SER A 78 -24.38 -3.51 4.34
C SER A 78 -24.29 -2.14 3.70
N PRO A 79 -25.39 -1.61 3.13
CA PRO A 79 -25.42 -0.27 2.58
C PRO A 79 -25.04 0.77 3.64
N SER A 80 -24.30 1.78 3.21
CA SER A 80 -23.94 2.90 4.08
C SER A 80 -25.18 3.66 4.57
N PRO A 81 -25.13 4.25 5.77
CA PRO A 81 -26.19 5.14 6.25
C PRO A 81 -26.39 6.35 5.32
N GLN A 82 -27.57 6.95 5.38
CA GLN A 82 -27.86 8.16 4.60
C GLN A 82 -26.84 9.28 4.91
N GLY A 83 -26.29 9.89 3.85
CA GLY A 83 -25.26 10.94 3.96
C GLY A 83 -23.84 10.42 4.19
N VAL A 84 -23.66 9.11 4.12
CA VAL A 84 -22.35 8.46 4.14
C VAL A 84 -22.23 7.61 2.89
N ASP A 85 -21.30 7.92 2.04
CA ASP A 85 -20.98 7.13 0.85
C ASP A 85 -19.47 7.13 0.57
N ASN A 86 -19.04 6.20 -0.24
CA ASN A 86 -17.67 6.16 -0.70
C ASN A 86 -17.62 5.73 -2.17
N ALA A 87 -16.57 6.17 -2.85
CA ALA A 87 -16.24 5.77 -4.21
C ALA A 87 -14.78 5.35 -4.29
N LEU A 88 -14.52 4.27 -5.00
CA LEU A 88 -13.19 3.73 -5.23
C LEU A 88 -12.92 3.73 -6.74
N VAL A 89 -11.91 4.47 -7.18
CA VAL A 89 -11.51 4.54 -8.59
C VAL A 89 -10.12 3.93 -8.74
N GLN A 90 -10.04 2.87 -9.52
CA GLN A 90 -8.80 2.13 -9.75
C GLN A 90 -7.91 2.80 -10.80
N THR A 91 -6.63 2.93 -10.49
CA THR A 91 -5.56 3.42 -11.37
C THR A 91 -4.30 2.55 -11.25
N ASP A 92 -3.28 2.85 -12.05
CA ASP A 92 -1.96 2.18 -12.01
C ASP A 92 -2.06 0.65 -12.09
N TRP A 93 -2.86 0.19 -13.03
CA TRP A 93 -3.12 -1.22 -13.25
C TRP A 93 -1.92 -1.97 -13.82
N ASP A 94 -1.60 -3.10 -13.19
CA ASP A 94 -0.75 -4.16 -13.72
C ASP A 94 -1.49 -5.49 -13.62
N LEU A 95 -1.35 -6.34 -14.64
CA LEU A 95 -2.01 -7.64 -14.70
C LEU A 95 -1.11 -8.68 -15.36
N GLN A 96 -0.96 -9.82 -14.71
CA GLN A 96 -0.22 -10.97 -15.23
C GLN A 96 -1.14 -12.19 -15.29
N LEU A 97 -1.21 -12.81 -16.48
CA LEU A 97 -1.97 -14.05 -16.70
C LEU A 97 -1.04 -15.26 -16.72
N HIS A 98 -1.38 -16.28 -15.95
CA HIS A 98 -0.69 -17.56 -15.86
C HIS A 98 -1.67 -18.72 -16.06
N GLY A 99 -2.03 -18.97 -17.33
CA GLY A 99 -3.07 -19.97 -17.64
C GLY A 99 -4.44 -19.54 -17.13
N ASN A 100 -4.97 -20.28 -16.16
CA ASN A 100 -6.23 -19.98 -15.50
C ASN A 100 -6.09 -19.19 -14.19
N VAL A 101 -4.91 -18.63 -13.91
CA VAL A 101 -4.67 -17.76 -12.75
C VAL A 101 -4.26 -16.39 -13.26
N ALA A 102 -4.81 -15.34 -12.66
CA ALA A 102 -4.41 -13.96 -12.88
C ALA A 102 -3.97 -13.32 -11.56
N VAL A 103 -2.92 -12.51 -11.65
CA VAL A 103 -2.49 -11.62 -10.56
C VAL A 103 -2.65 -10.19 -11.03
N THR A 104 -3.41 -9.40 -10.29
CA THR A 104 -3.63 -7.98 -10.57
C THR A 104 -3.04 -7.12 -9.47
N SER A 105 -2.56 -5.94 -9.80
CA SER A 105 -2.18 -4.91 -8.85
C SER A 105 -2.63 -3.55 -9.35
N PHE A 106 -3.19 -2.72 -8.46
CA PHE A 106 -3.70 -1.39 -8.80
C PHE A 106 -3.72 -0.48 -7.57
N THR A 107 -3.99 0.79 -7.79
CA THR A 107 -4.25 1.77 -6.73
C THR A 107 -5.74 2.08 -6.70
N ASP A 108 -6.42 1.85 -5.57
CA ASP A 108 -7.73 2.41 -5.29
C ASP A 108 -7.56 3.83 -4.78
N ASN A 109 -8.16 4.79 -5.48
CA ASN A 109 -8.30 6.17 -5.04
C ASN A 109 -9.69 6.32 -4.44
N ALA A 110 -9.73 6.38 -3.12
CA ALA A 110 -10.98 6.43 -2.35
C ALA A 110 -11.38 7.88 -2.07
N THR A 111 -12.65 8.18 -2.27
CA THR A 111 -13.31 9.39 -1.79
C THR A 111 -14.40 8.98 -0.83
N PHE A 112 -14.35 9.47 0.39
CA PHE A 112 -15.34 9.22 1.42
C PHE A 112 -16.11 10.49 1.68
N HIS A 113 -17.44 10.43 1.56
CA HIS A 113 -18.35 11.47 1.99
C HIS A 113 -18.95 11.09 3.34
N PHE A 114 -18.88 12.00 4.27
CA PHE A 114 -19.50 11.90 5.57
C PHE A 114 -20.30 13.19 5.83
N HIS A 115 -21.58 13.18 5.42
CA HIS A 115 -22.42 14.37 5.34
C HIS A 115 -21.79 15.46 4.47
N GLU A 116 -21.47 16.62 5.04
CA GLU A 116 -20.84 17.74 4.33
C GLU A 116 -19.31 17.64 4.26
N GLN A 117 -18.72 16.62 4.88
CA GLN A 117 -17.26 16.43 4.92
C GLN A 117 -16.81 15.43 3.87
N VAL A 118 -15.68 15.72 3.24
CA VAL A 118 -15.05 14.85 2.25
C VAL A 118 -13.62 14.55 2.68
N THR A 119 -13.24 13.28 2.63
CA THR A 119 -11.86 12.86 2.83
C THR A 119 -11.43 11.90 1.72
N HIS A 120 -10.11 11.81 1.51
CA HIS A 120 -9.53 10.97 0.49
C HIS A 120 -8.51 10.02 1.13
N ALA A 121 -8.42 8.81 0.58
CA ALA A 121 -7.38 7.86 0.91
C ALA A 121 -6.95 7.12 -0.36
N ARG A 122 -5.76 6.51 -0.31
CA ARG A 122 -5.27 5.66 -1.39
C ARG A 122 -4.83 4.32 -0.81
N PHE A 123 -5.15 3.28 -1.57
CA PHE A 123 -4.77 1.93 -1.21
C PHE A 123 -4.06 1.27 -2.39
N ARG A 124 -3.07 0.42 -2.12
CA ARG A 124 -2.47 -0.49 -3.10
C ARG A 124 -3.03 -1.86 -2.84
N SER A 125 -3.75 -2.40 -3.82
CA SER A 125 -4.32 -3.74 -3.76
C SER A 125 -3.56 -4.70 -4.68
N THR A 126 -3.49 -5.95 -4.26
CA THR A 126 -3.07 -7.07 -5.10
C THR A 126 -4.12 -8.15 -4.96
N GLU A 127 -4.65 -8.61 -6.08
CA GLU A 127 -5.67 -9.66 -6.13
C GLU A 127 -5.17 -10.85 -6.93
N VAL A 128 -5.61 -12.03 -6.54
CA VAL A 128 -5.38 -13.26 -7.28
C VAL A 128 -6.74 -13.85 -7.66
N TRP A 129 -6.91 -14.04 -8.95
CA TRP A 129 -8.12 -14.57 -9.55
C TRP A 129 -7.86 -15.95 -10.16
N LEU A 130 -8.82 -16.87 -9.98
CA LEU A 130 -8.79 -18.21 -10.53
C LEU A 130 -9.98 -18.37 -11.50
N LYS A 131 -9.71 -18.88 -12.71
CA LYS A 131 -10.73 -19.20 -13.71
C LYS A 131 -11.09 -20.69 -13.61
N GLU A 132 -12.34 -20.96 -13.27
CA GLU A 132 -12.91 -22.31 -13.28
C GLU A 132 -14.20 -22.31 -14.09
N ALA A 133 -14.32 -23.25 -15.01
CA ALA A 133 -15.48 -23.37 -15.91
C ALA A 133 -15.89 -22.00 -16.53
N ASP A 134 -14.90 -21.28 -17.07
CA ASP A 134 -15.04 -19.95 -17.70
C ASP A 134 -15.49 -18.80 -16.77
N THR A 135 -15.47 -19.01 -15.47
CA THR A 135 -15.81 -18.00 -14.46
C THR A 135 -14.58 -17.64 -13.64
N TRP A 136 -14.25 -16.33 -13.58
CA TRP A 136 -13.21 -15.82 -12.71
C TRP A 136 -13.76 -15.58 -11.29
N ARG A 137 -13.05 -16.09 -10.27
CA ARG A 137 -13.32 -15.82 -8.86
C ARG A 137 -12.05 -15.39 -8.15
N MET A 138 -12.18 -14.45 -7.23
CA MET A 138 -11.08 -14.00 -6.40
C MET A 138 -10.75 -15.04 -5.33
N ILE A 139 -9.51 -15.53 -5.33
CA ILE A 139 -9.01 -16.51 -4.34
C ILE A 139 -8.12 -15.85 -3.29
N SER A 140 -7.59 -14.66 -3.57
CA SER A 140 -6.85 -13.88 -2.57
C SER A 140 -6.92 -12.40 -2.90
N SER A 141 -6.96 -11.58 -1.85
CA SER A 141 -6.75 -10.12 -1.93
C SER A 141 -5.93 -9.64 -0.75
N GLN A 142 -5.06 -8.69 -1.02
CA GLN A 142 -4.32 -7.96 0.00
C GLN A 142 -4.36 -6.47 -0.31
N THR A 143 -4.78 -5.68 0.66
CA THR A 143 -4.84 -4.22 0.55
C THR A 143 -3.86 -3.58 1.51
N LEU A 144 -3.14 -2.57 1.06
CA LEU A 144 -2.19 -1.78 1.84
C LEU A 144 -2.59 -0.30 1.77
N ALA A 145 -2.83 0.32 2.91
CA ALA A 145 -3.02 1.77 2.97
C ALA A 145 -1.74 2.50 2.53
N LEU A 146 -1.89 3.46 1.62
CA LEU A 146 -0.82 4.36 1.16
C LEU A 146 -0.98 5.70 1.87
N PRO A 147 -0.29 5.92 3.00
CA PRO A 147 -0.44 7.15 3.76
C PRO A 147 0.12 8.33 2.96
N ASP A 148 -0.61 9.42 2.93
CA ASP A 148 -0.12 10.69 2.43
C ASP A 148 0.80 11.36 3.44
N ALA A 149 1.73 12.18 2.92
CA ALA A 149 2.51 13.06 3.78
C ALA A 149 1.58 14.11 4.41
N PRO A 150 1.77 14.46 5.69
CA PRO A 150 0.99 15.52 6.30
C PRO A 150 1.24 16.88 5.63
N ALA A 151 0.29 17.79 5.77
CA ALA A 151 0.46 19.15 5.31
C ALA A 151 1.67 19.80 6.03
N ALA A 152 2.55 20.43 5.26
CA ALA A 152 3.71 21.13 5.82
C ALA A 152 3.38 22.59 6.10
N ILE A 153 3.84 23.10 7.25
CA ILE A 153 3.81 24.53 7.56
C ILE A 153 5.19 25.16 7.26
N ARG A 154 5.21 26.47 7.05
CA ARG A 154 6.44 27.25 6.95
C ARG A 154 6.77 27.89 8.29
N LEU A 155 8.02 27.76 8.72
CA LEU A 155 8.55 28.48 9.85
C LEU A 155 9.51 29.59 9.37
N PRO A 156 9.72 30.66 10.16
CA PRO A 156 10.78 31.64 9.91
C PRO A 156 12.15 30.97 9.87
N VAL A 157 13.06 31.47 9.05
CA VAL A 157 14.43 30.94 8.90
C VAL A 157 15.15 30.79 10.22
N SER A 158 15.00 31.77 11.11
CA SER A 158 15.59 31.72 12.47
C SER A 158 15.10 30.56 13.32
N ALA A 159 13.83 30.16 13.16
CA ALA A 159 13.28 28.98 13.81
C ALA A 159 13.78 27.66 13.19
N LEU A 160 14.09 27.67 11.89
CA LEU A 160 14.69 26.49 11.24
C LEU A 160 16.12 26.23 11.70
N ASP A 161 16.88 27.30 12.01
CA ASP A 161 18.26 27.18 12.53
C ASP A 161 18.33 26.48 13.90
N GLU A 162 17.24 26.52 14.68
CA GLU A 162 17.18 25.82 15.97
C GLU A 162 17.33 24.29 15.81
N TYR A 163 16.82 23.71 14.70
CA TYR A 163 16.84 22.28 14.42
C TYR A 163 18.17 21.81 13.81
N ALA A 164 18.99 22.72 13.27
CA ALA A 164 20.25 22.35 12.67
C ALA A 164 21.23 21.85 13.73
N GLY A 165 21.89 20.72 13.44
CA GLY A 165 22.85 20.11 14.38
C GLY A 165 23.06 18.62 14.07
N SER A 166 23.87 18.00 14.92
CA SER A 166 24.12 16.56 14.90
C SER A 166 23.40 15.89 16.06
N TYR A 167 22.84 14.73 15.82
CA TYR A 167 22.05 13.96 16.79
C TYR A 167 22.45 12.50 16.74
N SER A 168 22.62 11.85 17.88
CA SER A 168 23.04 10.46 17.97
C SER A 168 22.14 9.65 18.89
N ALA A 169 21.83 8.42 18.46
CA ALA A 169 21.22 7.39 19.29
C ALA A 169 22.21 6.27 19.66
N GLY A 170 23.50 6.42 19.28
CA GLY A 170 24.58 5.45 19.52
C GLY A 170 25.70 5.64 18.50
N PRO A 171 26.79 4.85 18.59
CA PRO A 171 27.99 5.01 17.76
C PRO A 171 27.70 4.99 16.26
N ASP A 172 26.79 4.11 15.83
CA ASP A 172 26.46 3.90 14.42
C ASP A 172 25.11 4.50 14.01
N ALA A 173 24.55 5.38 14.85
CA ALA A 173 23.26 6.03 14.63
C ALA A 173 23.38 7.55 14.73
N LEU A 174 23.97 8.17 13.71
CA LEU A 174 24.17 9.61 13.61
C LEU A 174 23.21 10.22 12.58
N VAL A 175 22.47 11.25 12.97
CA VAL A 175 21.63 12.07 12.10
C VAL A 175 22.19 13.48 12.10
N LYS A 176 22.50 14.04 10.93
CA LYS A 176 22.85 15.44 10.74
C LYS A 176 21.67 16.16 10.09
N ILE A 177 21.21 17.23 10.71
CA ILE A 177 20.20 18.14 10.18
C ILE A 177 20.91 19.45 9.81
N SER A 178 20.66 19.93 8.60
CA SER A 178 21.26 21.16 8.10
C SER A 178 20.20 22.00 7.41
N ARG A 179 20.36 23.33 7.47
CA ARG A 179 19.52 24.24 6.68
C ARG A 179 20.14 24.44 5.29
N LEU A 180 19.29 24.40 4.28
CA LEU A 180 19.63 24.72 2.89
C LEU A 180 18.63 25.79 2.40
N GLY A 181 19.07 27.05 2.40
CA GLY A 181 18.16 28.17 2.11
C GLY A 181 17.08 28.33 3.17
N ASP A 182 15.83 28.24 2.78
CA ASP A 182 14.62 28.28 3.62
C ASP A 182 14.06 26.86 3.95
N ALA A 183 14.85 25.83 3.71
CA ALA A 183 14.47 24.44 3.94
C ALA A 183 15.45 23.71 4.87
N LEU A 184 14.99 22.63 5.49
CA LEU A 184 15.82 21.69 6.24
C LEU A 184 16.05 20.41 5.42
N VAL A 185 17.24 19.85 5.59
CA VAL A 185 17.59 18.52 5.07
C VAL A 185 18.21 17.69 6.19
N SER A 186 18.03 16.38 6.12
CA SER A 186 18.68 15.44 7.05
C SER A 186 19.42 14.34 6.31
N SER A 187 20.56 13.93 6.85
CA SER A 187 21.28 12.74 6.45
C SER A 187 21.51 11.82 7.64
N THR A 188 21.42 10.50 7.41
CA THR A 188 21.71 9.47 8.42
C THR A 188 22.98 8.74 8.01
N ASN A 189 23.95 8.62 8.91
CA ASN A 189 25.20 7.88 8.68
C ASN A 189 25.86 8.21 7.32
N HIS A 190 25.96 9.51 6.99
CA HIS A 190 26.55 10.02 5.72
C HIS A 190 25.75 9.66 4.44
N ALA A 191 24.53 9.15 4.55
CA ALA A 191 23.66 8.96 3.40
C ALA A 191 23.32 10.29 2.70
N LYS A 192 22.85 10.22 1.45
CA LYS A 192 22.40 11.40 0.71
C LYS A 192 21.34 12.16 1.52
N PRO A 193 21.48 13.49 1.67
CA PRO A 193 20.50 14.28 2.40
C PRO A 193 19.11 14.18 1.79
N ALA A 194 18.10 14.01 2.65
CA ALA A 194 16.68 14.02 2.29
C ALA A 194 15.99 15.27 2.85
N PRO A 195 14.99 15.83 2.15
CA PRO A 195 14.22 16.96 2.63
C PRO A 195 13.53 16.65 3.97
N LEU A 196 13.48 17.65 4.86
CA LEU A 196 12.64 17.65 6.05
C LEU A 196 11.59 18.74 5.92
N ALA A 197 10.35 18.38 6.18
CA ALA A 197 9.24 19.30 6.28
C ALA A 197 8.77 19.43 7.74
N VAL A 198 8.14 20.54 8.06
CA VAL A 198 7.60 20.81 9.40
C VAL A 198 6.09 20.56 9.35
N GLU A 199 5.58 19.63 10.15
CA GLU A 199 4.15 19.38 10.30
C GLU A 199 3.52 20.41 11.26
N VAL A 200 4.10 20.53 12.44
CA VAL A 200 3.87 21.57 13.44
C VAL A 200 5.19 21.90 14.10
N ARG A 201 5.25 22.99 14.88
CA ARG A 201 6.50 23.32 15.60
C ARG A 201 6.98 22.12 16.41
N ASP A 202 8.26 21.80 16.30
CA ASP A 202 8.95 20.68 16.92
C ASP A 202 8.54 19.27 16.43
N VAL A 203 7.70 19.17 15.40
CA VAL A 203 7.38 17.89 14.73
C VAL A 203 7.75 17.99 13.25
N LEU A 204 8.79 17.28 12.85
CA LEU A 204 9.30 17.24 11.49
C LEU A 204 9.13 15.85 10.88
N PHE A 205 9.01 15.81 9.58
CA PHE A 205 8.90 14.54 8.82
C PHE A 205 9.70 14.60 7.52
N THR A 206 10.01 13.44 6.98
CA THR A 206 10.54 13.29 5.62
C THR A 206 9.35 13.00 4.68
N PRO A 207 9.07 13.83 3.65
CA PRO A 207 7.89 13.65 2.79
C PRO A 207 7.78 12.26 2.14
N SER A 208 8.91 11.64 1.80
CA SER A 208 8.95 10.27 1.26
C SER A 208 8.76 9.16 2.32
N GLN A 209 8.62 9.53 3.61
CA GLN A 209 8.46 8.60 4.73
C GLN A 209 7.29 9.05 5.64
N PRO A 210 6.05 9.05 5.14
CA PRO A 210 4.90 9.66 5.82
C PRO A 210 4.53 8.97 7.14
N ARG A 211 5.03 7.76 7.40
CA ARG A 211 4.82 7.02 8.66
C ARG A 211 5.79 7.38 9.77
N THR A 212 6.76 8.26 9.52
CA THR A 212 7.80 8.62 10.49
C THR A 212 7.69 10.09 10.91
N ARG A 213 8.00 10.38 12.18
CA ARG A 213 8.10 11.72 12.72
C ARG A 213 9.40 11.88 13.50
N ARG A 214 9.97 13.08 13.49
CA ARG A 214 10.98 13.53 14.43
C ARG A 214 10.33 14.53 15.36
N ILE A 215 10.12 14.15 16.62
CA ILE A 215 9.49 14.95 17.66
C ILE A 215 10.62 15.53 18.49
N PHE A 216 10.89 16.82 18.33
CA PHE A 216 12.00 17.48 18.99
C PHE A 216 11.69 17.78 20.45
N GLU A 217 12.68 17.57 21.29
CA GLU A 217 12.63 17.82 22.73
C GLU A 217 13.45 19.06 23.05
N ARG A 218 12.89 19.90 23.94
CA ARG A 218 13.57 21.12 24.43
C ARG A 218 13.94 20.99 25.90
N GLY A 219 15.09 21.53 26.24
CA GLY A 219 15.49 21.70 27.64
C GLY A 219 14.76 22.86 28.33
N PRO A 220 15.03 23.08 29.65
CA PRO A 220 14.44 24.18 30.41
C PRO A 220 14.77 25.57 29.86
N ASP A 221 15.87 25.70 29.14
CA ASP A 221 16.32 26.92 28.46
C ASP A 221 15.68 27.14 27.10
N GLY A 222 14.75 26.25 26.68
CA GLY A 222 14.06 26.29 25.39
C GLY A 222 14.89 25.76 24.21
N ARG A 223 16.15 25.38 24.41
CA ARG A 223 17.01 24.85 23.35
C ARG A 223 16.69 23.39 23.06
N ILE A 224 16.85 23.02 21.80
CA ILE A 224 16.67 21.64 21.39
C ILE A 224 17.79 20.77 21.94
N THR A 225 17.43 19.72 22.68
CA THR A 225 18.31 18.74 23.31
C THR A 225 18.37 17.41 22.56
N GLY A 226 17.39 17.16 21.71
CA GLY A 226 17.29 15.91 20.94
C GLY A 226 15.96 15.80 20.24
N PHE A 227 15.68 14.62 19.73
CA PHE A 227 14.37 14.26 19.19
C PHE A 227 14.06 12.78 19.39
N LEU A 228 12.79 12.44 19.38
CA LEU A 228 12.27 11.08 19.25
C LEU A 228 12.01 10.81 17.76
N ALA A 229 12.67 9.79 17.22
CA ALA A 229 12.31 9.23 15.91
C ALA A 229 11.17 8.24 16.11
N ARG A 230 9.94 8.68 15.83
CA ARG A 230 8.73 7.89 16.00
C ARG A 230 8.34 7.22 14.71
N ARG A 231 8.09 5.92 14.79
CA ARG A 231 7.47 5.13 13.72
C ARG A 231 6.46 4.17 14.33
N GLU A 232 5.20 4.27 13.91
CA GLU A 232 4.13 3.34 14.30
C GLU A 232 4.01 3.17 15.84
N GLY A 233 4.12 4.28 16.57
CA GLY A 233 4.03 4.29 18.03
C GLY A 233 5.32 3.93 18.78
N HIS A 234 6.39 3.54 18.08
CA HIS A 234 7.68 3.20 18.69
C HIS A 234 8.69 4.34 18.51
N ASP A 235 9.47 4.64 19.57
CA ASP A 235 10.38 5.76 19.64
C ASP A 235 11.83 5.30 19.78
N ILE A 236 12.71 5.92 18.97
CA ILE A 236 14.17 5.91 19.19
C ILE A 236 14.58 7.32 19.53
N ARG A 237 15.26 7.48 20.68
CA ARG A 237 15.72 8.78 21.14
C ARG A 237 17.08 9.11 20.58
N PHE A 238 17.17 10.25 19.90
CA PHE A 238 18.41 10.87 19.45
C PHE A 238 18.73 12.06 20.34
N ARG A 239 19.93 12.12 20.90
CA ARG A 239 20.42 13.25 21.68
C ARG A 239 21.28 14.17 20.82
N ARG A 240 21.16 15.46 21.01
CA ARG A 240 22.01 16.43 20.32
C ARG A 240 23.47 16.23 20.76
N VAL A 241 24.42 16.21 19.81
CA VAL A 241 25.84 16.01 20.00
C VAL A 241 26.58 17.10 19.19
N GLY A 242 27.37 17.96 19.87
CA GLY A 242 28.19 19.01 19.25
C GLY A 242 27.41 20.27 18.98
#